data_f01c556b2d3c5aeab78bbcf1a62362bf
#
_entry.id   f01c556b2d3c5aeab78bbcf1a62362bf
#
_cell.length_a   1.000
_cell.length_b   1.000
_cell.length_c   1.000
_cell.angle_alpha   90.00
_cell.angle_beta   90.00
_cell.angle_gamma   90.00
#
_symmetry.space_group_name_H-M   'P 1'
#
loop_
_entity.id
_entity.type
_entity.pdbx_description
1 polymer ?
#
loop_
_entity_poly.entity_id
_entity_poly.type
_entity_poly.pdbx_seq_one_letter_code
_entity_poly.pdbx_strand_id
1 'polypeptide(L)'
;MVIYQCKGTTLSLKIIVFYGEYLFYPFKTIISHYFTAIFMDFTKHELQDNANQILLLTFARMNSIKNILISGLCLLSLTGCDLIDYHPYDAKIDGAKHINAQNIERIERSTAGRKKICFAVISDTQRWYDETHAAVKDINRRDSIDFVVHCGDLTDFSATKEFEWMRDELQKLRVPYVCLIGNHDCLATGPEVFRAMFGEPNFSFNAGNTHFVCLNTNALEHDYSVPIPDFSFIETDRQQLPASTSRTVAVMHAAPYTDQFNNNVARLFHYQMKMYPNLQFALCGHQHATAVFYPYGDDLPYYECGCAHDRKYLIFTLDEEGGVRYEVVAY
;
A
#
# COMPACT_ATOMS: atom_id res chain seq x y z
N MET A 1 -14.29 -14.11 23.83
CA MET A 1 -15.01 -13.19 24.73
C MET A 1 -15.76 -14.04 25.75
N VAL A 2 -15.30 -14.08 26.98
CA VAL A 2 -15.98 -14.83 28.09
C VAL A 2 -16.44 -13.77 29.08
N ILE A 3 -17.75 -13.73 29.31
CA ILE A 3 -18.37 -12.81 30.25
C ILE A 3 -18.65 -13.58 31.57
N TYR A 4 -18.02 -13.17 32.65
CA TYR A 4 -18.34 -13.66 33.99
C TYR A 4 -19.28 -12.68 34.69
N GLN A 5 -20.42 -13.15 35.12
CA GLN A 5 -21.40 -12.41 35.90
C GLN A 5 -21.35 -12.87 37.34
N CYS A 6 -20.89 -12.05 38.26
CA CYS A 6 -20.96 -12.30 39.69
C CYS A 6 -22.21 -11.63 40.24
N LYS A 7 -23.17 -12.38 40.77
CA LYS A 7 -24.33 -11.88 41.50
C LYS A 7 -24.00 -11.82 42.99
N GLY A 8 -24.00 -10.63 43.54
CA GLY A 8 -23.95 -10.43 44.98
C GLY A 8 -23.79 -8.93 45.31
N THR A 9 -24.92 -8.32 45.67
CA THR A 9 -25.09 -7.01 46.34
C THR A 9 -24.45 -5.76 45.69
N THR A 10 -25.28 -5.05 44.95
CA THR A 10 -25.35 -3.59 44.71
C THR A 10 -24.15 -2.85 44.08
N LEU A 11 -23.28 -3.47 43.30
CA LEU A 11 -22.49 -2.73 42.27
C LEU A 11 -22.12 -3.71 41.14
N SER A 12 -22.72 -3.55 39.99
CA SER A 12 -22.32 -4.35 38.83
C SER A 12 -21.12 -3.72 38.14
N LEU A 13 -19.93 -4.20 38.43
CA LEU A 13 -18.72 -3.86 37.68
C LEU A 13 -18.59 -4.85 36.52
N LYS A 14 -18.77 -4.40 35.28
CA LYS A 14 -18.46 -5.20 34.08
C LYS A 14 -16.97 -5.08 33.81
N ILE A 15 -16.22 -6.11 34.11
CA ILE A 15 -14.81 -6.20 33.69
C ILE A 15 -14.77 -6.97 32.37
N ILE A 16 -14.38 -6.30 31.31
CA ILE A 16 -14.08 -6.92 30.01
C ILE A 16 -12.61 -7.29 30.02
N VAL A 17 -12.29 -8.57 30.06
CA VAL A 17 -10.91 -9.06 29.96
C VAL A 17 -10.67 -9.54 28.55
N PHE A 18 -9.80 -8.84 27.83
CA PHE A 18 -9.27 -9.34 26.56
C PHE A 18 -8.08 -10.26 26.84
N TYR A 19 -8.17 -11.50 26.42
CA TYR A 19 -7.06 -12.44 26.44
C TYR A 19 -6.22 -12.22 25.16
N GLY A 20 -5.06 -11.57 25.31
CA GLY A 20 -3.96 -11.65 24.37
C GLY A 20 -2.80 -12.35 25.06
N GLU A 21 -2.38 -13.49 24.54
CA GLU A 21 -1.51 -14.44 25.24
C GLU A 21 -0.05 -14.00 25.47
N TYR A 22 0.37 -12.79 25.10
CA TYR A 22 1.78 -12.44 25.08
C TYR A 22 2.24 -11.24 25.95
N LEU A 23 1.35 -10.61 26.73
CA LEU A 23 1.77 -9.38 27.45
C LEU A 23 1.70 -9.45 28.99
N PHE A 24 1.39 -10.57 29.62
CA PHE A 24 1.14 -10.63 31.07
C PHE A 24 2.11 -11.50 31.90
N TYR A 25 3.15 -12.07 31.32
CA TYR A 25 4.06 -12.93 32.09
C TYR A 25 4.89 -12.22 33.17
N PRO A 26 5.38 -10.99 33.04
CA PRO A 26 6.14 -10.34 34.12
C PRO A 26 5.28 -9.81 35.27
N PHE A 27 3.99 -9.48 35.02
CA PHE A 27 3.13 -8.89 36.05
C PHE A 27 2.59 -9.92 37.06
N LYS A 28 2.35 -11.14 36.65
CA LYS A 28 1.86 -12.22 37.54
C LYS A 28 2.93 -12.60 38.59
N THR A 29 4.17 -12.57 38.22
CA THR A 29 5.31 -12.93 39.10
C THR A 29 5.56 -11.85 40.17
N ILE A 30 5.43 -10.58 39.80
CA ILE A 30 5.63 -9.44 40.73
C ILE A 30 4.52 -9.40 41.78
N ILE A 31 3.25 -9.57 41.38
CA ILE A 31 2.12 -9.57 42.31
C ILE A 31 2.18 -10.79 43.25
N SER A 32 2.57 -11.96 42.75
CA SER A 32 2.73 -13.18 43.58
C SER A 32 3.84 -13.02 44.63
N HIS A 33 4.99 -12.41 44.30
CA HIS A 33 6.08 -12.21 45.25
C HIS A 33 5.77 -11.14 46.30
N TYR A 34 5.05 -10.10 45.95
CA TYR A 34 4.62 -9.10 46.94
C TYR A 34 3.56 -9.63 47.89
N PHE A 35 2.62 -10.47 47.43
CA PHE A 35 1.64 -11.11 48.30
C PHE A 35 2.29 -12.12 49.27
N THR A 36 3.31 -12.86 48.83
CA THR A 36 4.02 -13.82 49.67
C THR A 36 4.91 -13.11 50.69
N ALA A 37 5.56 -12.01 50.35
CA ALA A 37 6.37 -11.22 51.29
C ALA A 37 5.52 -10.57 52.39
N ILE A 38 4.34 -10.03 52.07
CA ILE A 38 3.44 -9.43 53.05
C ILE A 38 2.86 -10.48 54.00
N PHE A 39 2.62 -11.72 53.54
CA PHE A 39 2.05 -12.81 54.37
C PHE A 39 3.08 -13.44 55.30
N MET A 40 4.37 -13.44 54.97
CA MET A 40 5.44 -14.01 55.79
C MET A 40 5.90 -13.11 56.95
N ASP A 41 5.71 -11.80 56.86
CA ASP A 41 6.09 -10.87 57.93
C ASP A 41 5.08 -10.83 59.07
N PHE A 42 3.89 -11.40 58.86
CA PHE A 42 2.79 -11.40 59.87
C PHE A 42 2.85 -12.58 60.87
N THR A 43 3.72 -13.55 60.69
CA THR A 43 3.73 -14.77 61.50
C THR A 43 4.74 -14.80 62.64
N LYS A 44 5.44 -13.69 62.93
CA LYS A 44 6.55 -13.70 63.90
C LYS A 44 6.45 -12.81 65.13
N HIS A 45 5.42 -12.00 65.33
CA HIS A 45 5.32 -11.25 66.60
C HIS A 45 3.88 -11.10 67.12
N GLU A 46 3.65 -11.72 68.31
CA GLU A 46 2.69 -11.44 69.36
C GLU A 46 1.18 -11.58 69.06
N LEU A 47 0.71 -12.78 69.34
CA LEU A 47 -0.66 -13.10 69.70
C LEU A 47 -0.84 -12.84 71.18
N GLN A 48 -1.38 -11.66 71.56
CA GLN A 48 -2.34 -11.47 72.64
C GLN A 48 -2.61 -9.95 72.83
N ASP A 49 -3.91 -9.61 72.87
CA ASP A 49 -4.47 -8.27 73.10
C ASP A 49 -4.44 -7.30 71.92
N ASN A 50 -5.47 -7.36 71.12
CA ASN A 50 -6.06 -6.31 70.25
C ASN A 50 -6.49 -6.82 68.87
N ALA A 51 -7.19 -7.92 68.77
CA ALA A 51 -7.72 -8.47 67.52
C ALA A 51 -8.57 -7.44 66.75
N ASN A 52 -9.29 -6.54 67.42
CA ASN A 52 -10.12 -5.53 66.79
C ASN A 52 -9.31 -4.32 66.22
N GLN A 53 -8.21 -3.93 66.87
CA GLN A 53 -7.35 -2.86 66.34
C GLN A 53 -6.49 -3.32 65.15
N ILE A 54 -6.04 -4.57 65.19
CA ILE A 54 -5.28 -5.15 64.07
C ILE A 54 -6.18 -5.30 62.86
N LEU A 55 -7.44 -5.72 63.06
CA LEU A 55 -8.42 -5.86 61.96
C LEU A 55 -8.73 -4.49 61.30
N LEU A 56 -8.94 -3.44 62.10
CA LEU A 56 -9.19 -2.07 61.63
C LEU A 56 -8.00 -1.50 60.88
N LEU A 57 -6.76 -1.69 61.35
CA LEU A 57 -5.55 -1.24 60.69
C LEU A 57 -5.29 -2.00 59.39
N THR A 58 -5.63 -3.28 59.36
CA THR A 58 -5.53 -4.10 58.15
C THR A 58 -6.54 -3.65 57.10
N PHE A 59 -7.78 -3.37 57.50
CA PHE A 59 -8.80 -2.84 56.58
C PHE A 59 -8.45 -1.45 56.08
N ALA A 60 -7.90 -0.53 56.94
CA ALA A 60 -7.47 0.77 56.55
C ALA A 60 -6.27 0.73 55.57
N ARG A 61 -5.29 -0.17 55.80
CA ARG A 61 -4.18 -0.43 54.86
C ARG A 61 -4.63 -1.01 53.55
N MET A 62 -5.54 -2.00 53.56
CA MET A 62 -6.12 -2.59 52.34
C MET A 62 -6.87 -1.52 51.53
N ASN A 63 -7.64 -0.65 52.14
CA ASN A 63 -8.32 0.44 51.44
C ASN A 63 -7.34 1.48 50.86
N SER A 64 -6.26 1.80 51.57
CA SER A 64 -5.20 2.68 51.06
C SER A 64 -4.50 2.06 49.86
N ILE A 65 -4.12 0.78 49.90
CA ILE A 65 -3.50 0.05 48.77
C ILE A 65 -4.46 -0.05 47.59
N LYS A 66 -5.74 -0.32 47.85
CA LYS A 66 -6.78 -0.34 46.83
C LYS A 66 -6.93 1.03 46.16
N ASN A 67 -6.93 2.13 46.94
CA ASN A 67 -7.04 3.47 46.39
C ASN A 67 -5.79 3.85 45.57
N ILE A 68 -4.58 3.49 46.04
CA ILE A 68 -3.34 3.69 45.30
C ILE A 68 -3.33 2.91 43.98
N LEU A 69 -3.79 1.66 44.00
CA LEU A 69 -3.89 0.85 42.78
C LEU A 69 -4.93 1.41 41.80
N ILE A 70 -6.08 1.86 42.28
CA ILE A 70 -7.11 2.50 41.46
C ILE A 70 -6.60 3.83 40.89
N SER A 71 -5.94 4.66 41.69
CA SER A 71 -5.36 5.92 41.24
C SER A 71 -4.23 5.69 40.23
N GLY A 72 -3.39 4.69 40.44
CA GLY A 72 -2.35 4.30 39.49
C GLY A 72 -2.92 3.78 38.17
N LEU A 73 -4.01 3.01 38.22
CA LEU A 73 -4.71 2.51 37.04
C LEU A 73 -5.42 3.64 36.29
N CYS A 74 -6.02 4.61 37.01
CA CYS A 74 -6.61 5.80 36.41
C CYS A 74 -5.55 6.73 35.79
N LEU A 75 -4.39 6.89 36.41
CA LEU A 75 -3.27 7.64 35.83
C LEU A 75 -2.73 6.96 34.58
N LEU A 76 -2.59 5.65 34.57
CA LEU A 76 -2.19 4.89 33.38
C LEU A 76 -3.23 4.96 32.26
N SER A 77 -4.52 5.03 32.58
CA SER A 77 -5.57 5.21 31.55
C SER A 77 -5.63 6.63 31.00
N LEU A 78 -5.19 7.64 31.74
CA LEU A 78 -5.13 9.04 31.28
C LEU A 78 -3.91 9.32 30.38
N THR A 79 -2.83 8.54 30.51
CA THR A 79 -1.66 8.66 29.63
C THR A 79 -1.77 7.77 28.38
N GLY A 80 -2.80 6.95 28.29
CA GLY A 80 -2.97 5.98 27.19
C GLY A 80 -3.53 6.56 25.89
N CYS A 81 -3.99 7.81 25.87
CA CYS A 81 -4.58 8.40 24.67
C CYS A 81 -3.52 8.72 23.58
N ASP A 82 -2.25 8.92 23.94
CA ASP A 82 -1.20 9.21 22.97
C ASP A 82 -0.31 7.99 22.61
N LEU A 83 -0.59 6.82 23.21
CA LEU A 83 0.22 5.61 22.97
C LEU A 83 -0.12 4.88 21.69
N ILE A 84 -1.22 5.21 21.01
CA ILE A 84 -1.61 4.65 19.74
C ILE A 84 -2.07 5.80 18.83
N ASP A 85 -1.12 6.60 18.39
CA ASP A 85 -1.30 7.59 17.32
C ASP A 85 -1.12 6.88 15.95
N TYR A 86 -1.84 5.79 15.75
CA TYR A 86 -1.86 5.05 14.49
C TYR A 86 -3.28 4.98 13.95
N HIS A 87 -3.49 5.62 12.82
CA HIS A 87 -4.69 5.44 12.02
C HIS A 87 -4.28 4.78 10.68
N PRO A 88 -4.94 3.70 10.23
CA PRO A 88 -4.58 3.01 8.97
C PRO A 88 -4.53 3.92 7.75
N TYR A 89 -5.31 4.99 7.77
CA TYR A 89 -5.42 6.00 6.71
C TYR A 89 -4.75 7.33 7.07
N ASP A 90 -3.78 7.33 7.99
CA ASP A 90 -2.93 8.50 8.22
C ASP A 90 -2.00 8.65 7.01
N ALA A 91 -2.07 9.80 6.32
CA ALA A 91 -1.22 10.10 5.17
C ALA A 91 0.25 10.37 5.53
N LYS A 92 0.64 10.13 6.78
CA LYS A 92 2.02 10.24 7.24
C LYS A 92 2.84 9.06 6.76
N ILE A 93 3.71 9.30 5.78
CA ILE A 93 4.53 8.30 5.12
C ILE A 93 5.94 8.33 5.69
N ASP A 94 6.43 7.15 6.08
CA ASP A 94 7.83 6.93 6.41
C ASP A 94 8.64 6.52 5.18
N GLY A 95 9.91 6.96 5.09
CA GLY A 95 10.82 6.56 4.03
C GLY A 95 10.74 7.37 2.73
N ALA A 96 11.02 6.72 1.60
CA ALA A 96 11.17 7.38 0.30
C ALA A 96 9.85 7.96 -0.24
N LYS A 97 9.97 9.14 -0.83
CA LYS A 97 8.88 9.92 -1.45
C LYS A 97 9.27 10.34 -2.86
N HIS A 98 8.28 10.74 -3.67
CA HIS A 98 8.48 11.21 -5.04
C HIS A 98 9.25 10.18 -5.90
N ILE A 99 8.93 8.91 -5.75
CA ILE A 99 9.67 7.79 -6.31
C ILE A 99 9.64 7.81 -7.83
N ASN A 100 8.47 8.06 -8.44
CA ASN A 100 8.36 8.10 -9.90
C ASN A 100 9.30 9.17 -10.49
N ALA A 101 9.31 10.38 -9.94
CA ALA A 101 10.16 11.45 -10.44
C ALA A 101 11.65 11.07 -10.42
N GLN A 102 12.12 10.50 -9.31
CA GLN A 102 13.51 10.07 -9.17
C GLN A 102 13.87 8.93 -10.13
N ASN A 103 12.96 7.98 -10.31
CA ASN A 103 13.17 6.85 -11.21
C ASN A 103 13.04 7.24 -12.69
N ILE A 104 12.14 8.16 -13.03
CA ILE A 104 12.02 8.73 -14.38
C ILE A 104 13.37 9.37 -14.79
N GLU A 105 13.97 10.19 -13.93
CA GLU A 105 15.30 10.74 -14.19
C GLU A 105 16.36 9.66 -14.47
N ARG A 106 16.31 8.54 -13.73
CA ARG A 106 17.22 7.41 -13.94
C ARG A 106 16.93 6.68 -15.25
N ILE A 107 15.66 6.47 -15.61
CA ILE A 107 15.24 5.86 -16.89
C ILE A 107 15.71 6.71 -18.05
N GLU A 108 15.37 7.99 -18.05
CA GLU A 108 15.71 8.91 -19.13
C GLU A 108 17.22 9.02 -19.33
N ARG A 109 17.99 9.10 -18.23
CA ARG A 109 19.45 9.14 -18.27
C ARG A 109 20.06 7.85 -18.83
N SER A 110 19.58 6.69 -18.38
CA SER A 110 20.15 5.38 -18.78
C SER A 110 19.77 4.99 -20.21
N THR A 111 18.68 5.52 -20.74
CA THR A 111 18.19 5.22 -22.08
C THR A 111 18.44 6.35 -23.09
N ALA A 112 19.09 7.45 -22.67
CA ALA A 112 19.35 8.61 -23.52
C ALA A 112 20.01 8.22 -24.85
N GLY A 113 19.41 8.65 -25.98
CA GLY A 113 19.90 8.37 -27.33
C GLY A 113 19.68 6.92 -27.82
N ARG A 114 19.13 6.04 -26.99
CA ARG A 114 18.85 4.66 -27.39
C ARG A 114 17.56 4.59 -28.21
N LYS A 115 17.54 3.68 -29.18
CA LYS A 115 16.35 3.34 -29.96
C LYS A 115 15.75 1.98 -29.55
N LYS A 116 16.56 1.15 -28.93
CA LYS A 116 16.14 -0.15 -28.37
C LYS A 116 16.03 -0.03 -26.87
N ILE A 117 14.88 -0.45 -26.33
CA ILE A 117 14.62 -0.54 -24.89
C ILE A 117 13.96 -1.87 -24.56
N CYS A 118 14.19 -2.36 -23.35
CA CYS A 118 13.59 -3.55 -22.82
C CYS A 118 13.06 -3.27 -21.42
N PHE A 119 11.79 -3.56 -21.14
CA PHE A 119 11.22 -3.27 -19.83
C PHE A 119 10.24 -4.37 -19.41
N ALA A 120 10.11 -4.54 -18.09
CA ALA A 120 9.14 -5.46 -17.52
C ALA A 120 7.87 -4.69 -17.11
N VAL A 121 6.74 -5.40 -17.12
CA VAL A 121 5.43 -4.89 -16.68
C VAL A 121 4.89 -5.84 -15.64
N ILE A 122 4.53 -5.30 -14.47
CA ILE A 122 3.84 -5.99 -13.38
C ILE A 122 2.58 -5.21 -13.04
N SER A 123 1.61 -5.83 -12.42
CA SER A 123 0.35 -5.21 -12.01
C SER A 123 -0.29 -5.96 -10.86
N ASP A 124 -1.25 -5.32 -10.19
CA ASP A 124 -2.16 -5.97 -9.25
C ASP A 124 -1.41 -6.81 -8.22
N THR A 125 -0.48 -6.14 -7.51
CA THR A 125 0.40 -6.77 -6.51
C THR A 125 -0.18 -6.74 -5.10
N GLN A 126 -1.32 -6.10 -4.89
CA GLN A 126 -1.99 -5.98 -3.61
C GLN A 126 -2.08 -7.34 -2.91
N ARG A 127 -1.80 -7.40 -1.59
CA ARG A 127 -1.73 -8.60 -0.73
C ARG A 127 -0.74 -9.70 -1.14
N TRP A 128 -0.20 -9.70 -2.35
CA TRP A 128 0.67 -10.75 -2.89
C TRP A 128 2.15 -10.40 -2.73
N TYR A 129 2.58 -10.14 -1.49
CA TYR A 129 3.95 -9.68 -1.19
C TYR A 129 5.01 -10.73 -1.51
N ASP A 130 4.75 -12.01 -1.22
CA ASP A 130 5.70 -13.11 -1.50
C ASP A 130 5.85 -13.34 -3.00
N GLU A 131 4.76 -13.26 -3.75
CA GLU A 131 4.75 -13.35 -5.20
C GLU A 131 5.47 -12.16 -5.82
N THR A 132 5.22 -10.96 -5.32
CA THR A 132 5.91 -9.74 -5.75
C THR A 132 7.40 -9.82 -5.45
N HIS A 133 7.78 -10.32 -4.27
CA HIS A 133 9.18 -10.57 -3.93
C HIS A 133 9.84 -11.55 -4.92
N ALA A 134 9.15 -12.61 -5.29
CA ALA A 134 9.64 -13.58 -6.26
C ALA A 134 9.79 -12.96 -7.67
N ALA A 135 8.82 -12.12 -8.10
CA ALA A 135 8.91 -11.37 -9.36
C ALA A 135 10.12 -10.44 -9.38
N VAL A 136 10.30 -9.62 -8.32
CA VAL A 136 11.46 -8.73 -8.17
C VAL A 136 12.77 -9.49 -8.25
N LYS A 137 12.84 -10.66 -7.59
CA LYS A 137 14.04 -11.51 -7.62
C LYS A 137 14.32 -12.08 -9.01
N ASP A 138 13.28 -12.47 -9.75
CA ASP A 138 13.43 -12.98 -11.11
C ASP A 138 13.81 -11.86 -12.08
N ILE A 139 13.15 -10.71 -12.02
CA ILE A 139 13.50 -9.52 -12.81
C ILE A 139 14.97 -9.11 -12.58
N ASN A 140 15.44 -9.13 -11.34
CA ASN A 140 16.81 -8.79 -10.99
C ASN A 140 17.88 -9.76 -11.55
N ARG A 141 17.50 -10.93 -12.05
CA ARG A 141 18.40 -11.88 -12.71
C ARG A 141 18.54 -11.62 -14.22
N ARG A 142 17.77 -10.67 -14.76
CA ARG A 142 17.68 -10.37 -16.18
C ARG A 142 18.37 -9.06 -16.50
N ASP A 143 19.62 -9.14 -16.93
CA ASP A 143 20.45 -7.96 -17.19
C ASP A 143 19.95 -7.12 -18.39
N SER A 144 19.01 -7.66 -19.19
CA SER A 144 18.46 -6.94 -20.36
C SER A 144 17.35 -5.95 -20.01
N ILE A 145 16.78 -5.98 -18.82
CA ILE A 145 15.68 -5.11 -18.43
C ILE A 145 16.24 -3.74 -18.04
N ASP A 146 15.74 -2.70 -18.69
CA ASP A 146 16.13 -1.31 -18.43
C ASP A 146 15.35 -0.69 -17.26
N PHE A 147 14.05 -0.99 -17.15
CA PHE A 147 13.15 -0.51 -16.09
C PHE A 147 11.90 -1.38 -15.94
N VAL A 148 11.10 -1.08 -14.94
CA VAL A 148 9.82 -1.77 -14.66
C VAL A 148 8.68 -0.76 -14.65
N VAL A 149 7.54 -1.14 -15.23
CA VAL A 149 6.26 -0.41 -15.14
C VAL A 149 5.30 -1.22 -14.29
N HIS A 150 4.76 -0.63 -13.24
CA HIS A 150 3.70 -1.19 -12.41
C HIS A 150 2.37 -0.54 -12.78
N CYS A 151 1.43 -1.31 -13.31
CA CYS A 151 0.17 -0.80 -13.88
C CYS A 151 -0.93 -0.51 -12.83
N GLY A 152 -0.60 -0.39 -11.53
CA GLY A 152 -1.57 -0.04 -10.48
C GLY A 152 -2.00 -1.20 -9.61
N ASP A 153 -2.83 -0.91 -8.62
CA ASP A 153 -3.26 -1.82 -7.55
C ASP A 153 -2.06 -2.35 -6.74
N LEU A 154 -1.36 -1.39 -6.10
CA LEU A 154 -0.27 -1.67 -5.18
C LEU A 154 -0.78 -2.17 -3.82
N THR A 155 -1.96 -1.69 -3.41
CA THR A 155 -2.57 -1.92 -2.10
C THR A 155 -3.91 -2.64 -2.23
N ASP A 156 -4.38 -3.22 -1.13
CA ASP A 156 -5.70 -3.87 -1.09
C ASP A 156 -6.79 -2.91 -0.57
N PHE A 157 -6.44 -2.07 0.40
CA PHE A 157 -7.35 -1.15 1.07
C PHE A 157 -6.84 0.29 1.13
N SER A 158 -5.82 0.65 0.41
CA SER A 158 -5.16 1.97 0.44
C SER A 158 -4.60 2.38 1.81
N ALA A 159 -4.37 1.44 2.72
CA ALA A 159 -3.75 1.77 3.99
C ALA A 159 -2.29 2.23 3.76
N THR A 160 -1.86 3.28 4.47
CA THR A 160 -0.50 3.82 4.33
C THR A 160 0.59 2.76 4.47
N LYS A 161 0.39 1.79 5.38
CA LYS A 161 1.34 0.69 5.58
C LYS A 161 1.39 -0.30 4.40
N GLU A 162 0.29 -0.51 3.70
CA GLU A 162 0.29 -1.35 2.50
C GLU A 162 1.14 -0.71 1.40
N PHE A 163 1.00 0.61 1.19
CA PHE A 163 1.86 1.36 0.28
C PHE A 163 3.34 1.27 0.67
N GLU A 164 3.65 1.41 1.97
CA GLU A 164 5.02 1.32 2.46
C GLU A 164 5.60 -0.08 2.24
N TRP A 165 4.86 -1.14 2.54
CA TRP A 165 5.30 -2.52 2.33
C TRP A 165 5.53 -2.82 0.86
N MET A 166 4.61 -2.42 -0.01
CA MET A 166 4.78 -2.64 -1.46
C MET A 166 5.95 -1.82 -2.02
N ARG A 167 6.08 -0.55 -1.62
CA ARG A 167 7.26 0.26 -1.94
C ARG A 167 8.55 -0.45 -1.54
N ASP A 168 8.62 -0.98 -0.32
CA ASP A 168 9.82 -1.61 0.20
C ASP A 168 10.17 -2.90 -0.57
N GLU A 169 9.16 -3.62 -1.10
CA GLU A 169 9.40 -4.73 -2.02
C GLU A 169 9.93 -4.24 -3.37
N LEU A 170 9.30 -3.23 -3.96
CA LEU A 170 9.71 -2.69 -5.27
C LEU A 170 11.09 -2.01 -5.23
N GLN A 171 11.48 -1.42 -4.11
CA GLN A 171 12.81 -0.84 -3.93
C GLN A 171 13.95 -1.86 -3.98
N LYS A 172 13.67 -3.16 -3.89
CA LYS A 172 14.66 -4.22 -4.08
C LYS A 172 15.01 -4.47 -5.56
N LEU A 173 14.27 -3.84 -6.50
CA LEU A 173 14.62 -3.84 -7.91
C LEU A 173 15.96 -3.13 -8.13
N ARG A 174 16.84 -3.75 -8.93
CA ARG A 174 18.12 -3.16 -9.33
C ARG A 174 17.96 -2.07 -10.38
N VAL A 175 16.91 -2.17 -11.19
CA VAL A 175 16.54 -1.21 -12.23
C VAL A 175 15.50 -0.23 -11.69
N PRO A 176 15.39 0.99 -12.27
CA PRO A 176 14.35 1.92 -11.88
C PRO A 176 12.96 1.38 -12.23
N TYR A 177 11.94 1.87 -11.51
CA TYR A 177 10.55 1.51 -11.73
C TYR A 177 9.62 2.72 -11.60
N VAL A 178 8.48 2.66 -12.26
CA VAL A 178 7.39 3.64 -12.12
C VAL A 178 6.10 2.90 -11.75
N CYS A 179 5.28 3.55 -10.92
CA CYS A 179 4.00 3.00 -10.49
C CYS A 179 2.86 3.90 -10.94
N LEU A 180 1.81 3.32 -11.49
CA LEU A 180 0.52 3.93 -11.69
C LEU A 180 -0.37 3.70 -10.47
N ILE A 181 -1.40 4.51 -10.34
CA ILE A 181 -2.45 4.33 -9.35
C ILE A 181 -3.51 3.36 -9.90
N GLY A 182 -3.89 2.35 -9.13
CA GLY A 182 -5.03 1.48 -9.41
C GLY A 182 -6.27 1.88 -8.61
N ASN A 183 -7.39 1.20 -8.81
CA ASN A 183 -8.63 1.52 -8.10
C ASN A 183 -8.55 1.15 -6.61
N HIS A 184 -7.89 0.06 -6.26
CA HIS A 184 -7.64 -0.30 -4.85
C HIS A 184 -6.72 0.70 -4.13
N ASP A 185 -5.94 1.49 -4.86
CA ASP A 185 -5.08 2.55 -4.32
C ASP A 185 -5.84 3.87 -4.09
N CYS A 186 -7.11 3.96 -4.49
CA CYS A 186 -7.93 5.18 -4.42
C CYS A 186 -8.84 5.25 -3.19
N LEU A 187 -8.86 4.24 -2.33
CA LEU A 187 -9.75 4.22 -1.16
C LEU A 187 -9.29 5.23 -0.08
N ALA A 188 -10.26 5.86 0.58
CA ALA A 188 -10.02 6.79 1.70
C ALA A 188 -8.94 7.86 1.37
N THR A 189 -7.81 7.85 2.09
CA THR A 189 -6.67 8.76 1.88
C THR A 189 -5.63 8.23 0.88
N GLY A 190 -5.92 7.12 0.21
CA GLY A 190 -5.01 6.49 -0.73
C GLY A 190 -4.46 7.39 -1.82
N PRO A 191 -5.27 8.23 -2.51
CA PRO A 191 -4.76 9.17 -3.50
C PRO A 191 -3.75 10.18 -2.94
N GLU A 192 -3.91 10.60 -1.67
CA GLU A 192 -2.97 11.50 -0.99
C GLU A 192 -1.65 10.78 -0.69
N VAL A 193 -1.73 9.54 -0.17
CA VAL A 193 -0.57 8.69 0.11
C VAL A 193 0.17 8.37 -1.17
N PHE A 194 -0.54 7.95 -2.22
CA PHE A 194 0.05 7.67 -3.54
C PHE A 194 0.80 8.89 -4.08
N ARG A 195 0.13 10.07 -4.08
CA ARG A 195 0.74 11.32 -4.57
C ARG A 195 2.00 11.70 -3.78
N ALA A 196 1.98 11.55 -2.47
CA ALA A 196 3.14 11.85 -1.64
C ALA A 196 4.29 10.85 -1.82
N MET A 197 3.99 9.57 -2.07
CA MET A 197 4.99 8.51 -2.20
C MET A 197 5.52 8.37 -3.62
N PHE A 198 4.63 8.33 -4.61
CA PHE A 198 4.99 8.08 -6.01
C PHE A 198 4.97 9.33 -6.86
N GLY A 199 4.07 10.27 -6.64
CA GLY A 199 3.89 11.49 -7.43
C GLY A 199 2.47 11.60 -8.00
N GLU A 200 2.29 12.51 -8.96
CA GLU A 200 0.98 12.73 -9.59
C GLU A 200 0.46 11.47 -10.29
N PRO A 201 -0.87 11.22 -10.26
CA PRO A 201 -1.46 10.02 -10.85
C PRO A 201 -1.44 10.00 -12.39
N ASN A 202 -1.35 11.18 -13.02
CA ASN A 202 -1.08 11.34 -14.45
C ASN A 202 0.34 11.87 -14.61
N PHE A 203 1.17 11.17 -15.38
CA PHE A 203 2.54 11.58 -15.65
C PHE A 203 3.02 10.98 -16.97
N SER A 204 4.12 11.49 -17.48
CA SER A 204 4.77 10.93 -18.66
C SER A 204 6.28 10.90 -18.49
N PHE A 205 6.96 10.09 -19.29
CA PHE A 205 8.41 10.02 -19.33
C PHE A 205 8.88 9.49 -20.68
N ASN A 206 10.18 9.65 -20.95
CA ASN A 206 10.79 9.15 -22.16
C ASN A 206 11.83 8.06 -21.83
N ALA A 207 11.77 6.95 -22.59
CA ALA A 207 12.83 5.96 -22.59
C ALA A 207 13.41 5.89 -24.01
N GLY A 208 14.59 6.46 -24.18
CA GLY A 208 15.16 6.67 -25.50
C GLY A 208 14.28 7.54 -26.39
N ASN A 209 13.86 7.01 -27.54
CA ASN A 209 12.95 7.68 -28.47
C ASN A 209 11.47 7.30 -28.29
N THR A 210 11.15 6.57 -27.21
CA THR A 210 9.79 6.13 -26.87
C THR A 210 9.23 7.00 -25.77
N HIS A 211 8.05 7.55 -25.99
CA HIS A 211 7.28 8.29 -25.00
C HIS A 211 6.29 7.36 -24.30
N PHE A 212 6.23 7.42 -22.98
CA PHE A 212 5.28 6.70 -22.14
C PHE A 212 4.32 7.70 -21.52
N VAL A 213 3.03 7.58 -21.84
CA VAL A 213 1.97 8.39 -21.22
C VAL A 213 1.20 7.53 -20.24
N CYS A 214 1.28 7.88 -18.95
CA CYS A 214 0.73 7.14 -17.82
C CYS A 214 -0.48 7.89 -17.28
N LEU A 215 -1.64 7.23 -17.29
CA LEU A 215 -2.94 7.86 -17.06
C LEU A 215 -3.71 7.20 -15.92
N ASN A 216 -4.23 8.00 -15.02
CA ASN A 216 -5.29 7.54 -14.11
C ASN A 216 -6.59 7.35 -14.90
N THR A 217 -7.13 6.15 -14.85
CA THR A 217 -8.37 5.77 -15.53
C THR A 217 -9.44 5.23 -14.58
N ASN A 218 -9.19 5.31 -13.25
CA ASN A 218 -10.07 4.77 -12.20
C ASN A 218 -11.25 5.71 -11.92
N ALA A 219 -12.14 5.87 -12.88
CA ALA A 219 -13.18 6.90 -12.84
C ALA A 219 -14.25 6.65 -11.78
N LEU A 220 -14.53 5.39 -11.40
CA LEU A 220 -15.53 5.07 -10.38
C LEU A 220 -15.07 5.43 -8.96
N GLU A 221 -13.78 5.59 -8.74
CA GLU A 221 -13.21 5.93 -7.44
C GLU A 221 -13.24 7.43 -7.13
N HIS A 222 -13.62 8.24 -8.11
CA HIS A 222 -13.67 9.69 -7.99
C HIS A 222 -15.06 10.23 -8.33
N ASP A 223 -15.42 11.36 -7.71
CA ASP A 223 -16.63 12.07 -8.09
C ASP A 223 -16.42 12.84 -9.42
N TYR A 224 -17.51 13.37 -9.97
CA TYR A 224 -17.50 14.08 -11.26
C TYR A 224 -16.63 15.36 -11.27
N SER A 225 -16.18 15.84 -10.12
CA SER A 225 -15.32 17.04 -10.02
C SER A 225 -13.88 16.76 -10.45
N VAL A 226 -13.48 15.49 -10.43
CA VAL A 226 -12.15 15.06 -10.88
C VAL A 226 -12.26 14.48 -12.29
N PRO A 227 -11.67 15.14 -13.31
CA PRO A 227 -11.75 14.63 -14.69
C PRO A 227 -10.91 13.37 -14.87
N ILE A 228 -11.56 12.23 -15.09
CA ILE A 228 -10.89 10.95 -15.36
C ILE A 228 -11.57 10.27 -16.56
N PRO A 229 -10.81 9.98 -17.64
CA PRO A 229 -9.42 10.39 -17.90
C PRO A 229 -9.27 11.92 -18.02
N ASP A 230 -8.10 12.45 -17.64
CA ASP A 230 -7.80 13.87 -17.75
C ASP A 230 -7.36 14.26 -19.18
N PHE A 231 -8.30 14.76 -19.95
CA PHE A 231 -8.03 15.19 -21.34
C PHE A 231 -7.14 16.43 -21.42
N SER A 232 -7.15 17.30 -20.40
CA SER A 232 -6.27 18.47 -20.36
C SER A 232 -4.82 18.06 -20.20
N PHE A 233 -4.58 17.05 -19.33
CA PHE A 233 -3.25 16.45 -19.21
C PHE A 233 -2.80 15.82 -20.54
N ILE A 234 -3.67 14.98 -21.17
CA ILE A 234 -3.35 14.31 -22.44
C ILE A 234 -3.00 15.33 -23.54
N GLU A 235 -3.75 16.41 -23.64
CA GLU A 235 -3.48 17.46 -24.63
C GLU A 235 -2.18 18.20 -24.34
N THR A 236 -1.96 18.60 -23.11
CA THR A 236 -0.75 19.34 -22.69
C THR A 236 0.50 18.49 -22.88
N ASP A 237 0.46 17.23 -22.47
CA ASP A 237 1.56 16.29 -22.64
C ASP A 237 1.94 16.11 -24.10
N ARG A 238 0.94 15.88 -24.97
CA ARG A 238 1.16 15.75 -26.40
C ARG A 238 1.80 17.01 -27.03
N GLN A 239 1.44 18.20 -26.56
CA GLN A 239 2.02 19.46 -27.05
C GLN A 239 3.48 19.65 -26.61
N GLN A 240 3.90 18.99 -25.54
CA GLN A 240 5.23 19.08 -24.95
C GLN A 240 6.18 17.94 -25.37
N LEU A 241 5.76 17.08 -26.30
CA LEU A 241 6.57 15.95 -26.74
C LEU A 241 7.91 16.41 -27.30
N PRO A 242 9.02 15.78 -26.90
CA PRO A 242 10.32 16.01 -27.51
C PRO A 242 10.31 15.71 -29.02
N ALA A 243 11.02 16.50 -29.79
CA ALA A 243 11.17 16.29 -31.26
C ALA A 243 11.80 14.90 -31.58
N SER A 244 12.48 14.29 -30.63
CA SER A 244 13.07 12.95 -30.75
C SER A 244 12.08 11.82 -30.56
N THR A 245 10.85 12.10 -30.13
CA THR A 245 9.81 11.09 -29.93
C THR A 245 9.40 10.48 -31.27
N SER A 246 9.59 9.19 -31.44
CA SER A 246 9.24 8.46 -32.68
C SER A 246 8.09 7.47 -32.49
N ARG A 247 7.75 7.15 -31.24
CA ARG A 247 6.67 6.22 -30.87
C ARG A 247 6.17 6.49 -29.48
N THR A 248 4.94 6.05 -29.20
CA THR A 248 4.28 6.23 -27.92
C THR A 248 3.74 4.90 -27.40
N VAL A 249 3.77 4.74 -26.10
CA VAL A 249 3.12 3.66 -25.35
C VAL A 249 2.18 4.30 -24.32
N ALA A 250 0.93 3.91 -24.32
CA ALA A 250 -0.02 4.31 -23.29
C ALA A 250 0.02 3.33 -22.11
N VAL A 251 -0.07 3.83 -20.89
CA VAL A 251 -0.13 2.99 -19.69
C VAL A 251 -1.28 3.48 -18.82
N MET A 252 -2.10 2.55 -18.37
CA MET A 252 -3.26 2.82 -17.52
C MET A 252 -3.52 1.63 -16.60
N HIS A 253 -4.32 1.80 -15.56
CA HIS A 253 -4.77 0.66 -14.78
C HIS A 253 -5.99 0.01 -15.41
N ALA A 254 -7.11 0.69 -15.46
CA ALA A 254 -8.34 0.20 -16.06
C ALA A 254 -8.42 0.56 -17.56
N ALA A 255 -8.59 -0.44 -18.41
CA ALA A 255 -8.75 -0.24 -19.84
C ALA A 255 -10.15 0.26 -20.22
N PRO A 256 -10.32 0.94 -21.37
CA PRO A 256 -11.63 1.26 -21.91
C PRO A 256 -12.54 0.02 -22.02
N TYR A 257 -13.82 0.22 -21.72
CA TYR A 257 -14.88 -0.80 -21.67
C TYR A 257 -14.77 -1.79 -20.51
N THR A 258 -13.89 -1.54 -19.53
CA THR A 258 -13.96 -2.18 -18.21
C THR A 258 -14.87 -1.37 -17.27
N ASP A 259 -15.16 -1.89 -16.08
CA ASP A 259 -16.07 -1.28 -15.11
C ASP A 259 -15.52 0.02 -14.48
N GLN A 260 -14.23 0.11 -14.23
CA GLN A 260 -13.60 1.29 -13.64
C GLN A 260 -13.43 2.47 -14.62
N PHE A 261 -13.41 2.21 -15.92
CA PHE A 261 -13.22 3.24 -16.93
C PHE A 261 -14.49 4.06 -17.14
N ASN A 262 -14.37 5.37 -17.37
CA ASN A 262 -15.50 6.20 -17.80
C ASN A 262 -15.91 5.90 -19.26
N ASN A 263 -16.74 4.90 -19.45
CA ASN A 263 -17.12 4.41 -20.77
C ASN A 263 -17.95 5.40 -21.62
N ASN A 264 -18.49 6.46 -20.99
CA ASN A 264 -19.17 7.53 -21.73
C ASN A 264 -18.20 8.32 -22.63
N VAL A 265 -16.92 8.37 -22.27
CA VAL A 265 -15.89 9.08 -23.03
C VAL A 265 -14.90 8.15 -23.74
N ALA A 266 -15.12 6.84 -23.74
CA ALA A 266 -14.18 5.86 -24.28
C ALA A 266 -13.79 6.16 -25.74
N ARG A 267 -14.74 6.54 -26.59
CA ARG A 267 -14.47 6.90 -28.00
C ARG A 267 -13.65 8.18 -28.13
N LEU A 268 -13.93 9.20 -27.29
CA LEU A 268 -13.15 10.43 -27.27
C LEU A 268 -11.73 10.15 -26.77
N PHE A 269 -11.61 9.32 -25.75
CA PHE A 269 -10.30 8.87 -25.24
C PHE A 269 -9.46 8.21 -26.33
N HIS A 270 -10.04 7.26 -27.04
CA HIS A 270 -9.38 6.61 -28.16
C HIS A 270 -8.92 7.61 -29.24
N TYR A 271 -9.81 8.54 -29.65
CA TYR A 271 -9.46 9.58 -30.61
C TYR A 271 -8.27 10.41 -30.14
N GLN A 272 -8.28 10.86 -28.89
CA GLN A 272 -7.17 11.63 -28.31
C GLN A 272 -5.86 10.85 -28.24
N MET A 273 -5.95 9.58 -27.88
CA MET A 273 -4.76 8.71 -27.82
C MET A 273 -4.16 8.44 -29.20
N LYS A 274 -4.97 8.24 -30.22
CA LYS A 274 -4.52 8.06 -31.61
C LYS A 274 -3.84 9.33 -32.19
N MET A 275 -3.96 10.48 -31.54
CA MET A 275 -3.21 11.71 -31.94
C MET A 275 -1.76 11.71 -31.45
N TYR A 276 -1.37 10.82 -30.57
CA TYR A 276 0.04 10.65 -30.22
C TYR A 276 0.84 10.08 -31.41
N PRO A 277 2.10 10.51 -31.60
CA PRO A 277 2.91 10.01 -32.68
C PRO A 277 3.15 8.50 -32.52
N ASN A 278 2.77 7.74 -33.55
CA ASN A 278 2.99 6.31 -33.64
C ASN A 278 2.67 5.54 -32.33
N LEU A 279 1.44 5.69 -31.82
CA LEU A 279 0.97 4.95 -30.66
C LEU A 279 0.99 3.44 -30.98
N GLN A 280 1.88 2.70 -30.33
CA GLN A 280 2.17 1.31 -30.63
C GLN A 280 1.19 0.36 -29.96
N PHE A 281 0.93 0.58 -28.69
CA PHE A 281 0.06 -0.25 -27.86
C PHE A 281 -0.28 0.45 -26.55
N ALA A 282 -1.20 -0.15 -25.81
CA ALA A 282 -1.52 0.21 -24.43
C ALA A 282 -1.18 -0.92 -23.46
N LEU A 283 -0.79 -0.59 -22.24
CA LEU A 283 -0.57 -1.48 -21.11
C LEU A 283 -1.66 -1.22 -20.07
N CYS A 284 -2.19 -2.28 -19.48
CA CYS A 284 -3.18 -2.19 -18.40
C CYS A 284 -3.08 -3.36 -17.42
N GLY A 285 -3.79 -3.25 -16.31
CA GLY A 285 -4.04 -4.27 -15.30
C GLY A 285 -5.52 -4.44 -15.05
N HIS A 286 -5.92 -4.55 -13.76
CA HIS A 286 -7.30 -4.50 -13.28
C HIS A 286 -8.13 -5.77 -13.42
N GLN A 287 -8.15 -6.42 -14.58
CA GLN A 287 -9.00 -7.61 -14.80
C GLN A 287 -8.34 -8.91 -14.31
N HIS A 288 -7.13 -8.82 -13.73
CA HIS A 288 -6.35 -9.95 -13.25
C HIS A 288 -6.08 -11.04 -14.29
N ALA A 289 -6.14 -10.70 -15.57
CA ALA A 289 -5.92 -11.62 -16.67
C ALA A 289 -4.64 -11.26 -17.42
N THR A 290 -3.90 -12.26 -17.92
CA THR A 290 -2.82 -12.02 -18.87
C THR A 290 -3.37 -12.19 -20.27
N ALA A 291 -3.61 -11.09 -20.98
CA ALA A 291 -4.33 -11.09 -22.25
C ALA A 291 -3.84 -10.01 -23.22
N VAL A 292 -4.18 -10.19 -24.49
CA VAL A 292 -4.10 -9.14 -25.52
C VAL A 292 -5.48 -8.98 -26.13
N PHE A 293 -5.97 -7.77 -26.20
CA PHE A 293 -7.30 -7.49 -26.73
C PHE A 293 -7.33 -6.15 -27.48
N TYR A 294 -8.41 -5.91 -28.22
CA TYR A 294 -8.58 -4.76 -29.12
C TYR A 294 -9.94 -4.12 -28.81
N PRO A 295 -10.04 -3.24 -27.81
CA PRO A 295 -11.32 -2.74 -27.31
C PRO A 295 -12.12 -1.93 -28.34
N TYR A 296 -11.44 -1.38 -29.34
CA TYR A 296 -12.07 -0.58 -30.38
C TYR A 296 -12.25 -1.30 -31.72
N GLY A 297 -11.76 -2.54 -31.84
CA GLY A 297 -11.82 -3.31 -33.07
C GLY A 297 -10.90 -2.81 -34.19
N ASP A 298 -9.95 -1.95 -33.84
CA ASP A 298 -8.88 -1.50 -34.74
C ASP A 298 -7.56 -2.26 -34.49
N ASP A 299 -6.46 -1.74 -35.01
CA ASP A 299 -5.13 -2.34 -34.92
C ASP A 299 -4.33 -2.00 -33.66
N LEU A 300 -4.92 -1.26 -32.72
CA LEU A 300 -4.26 -0.88 -31.47
C LEU A 300 -4.42 -1.96 -30.40
N PRO A 301 -3.37 -2.75 -30.08
CA PRO A 301 -3.44 -3.76 -29.06
C PRO A 301 -3.36 -3.16 -27.66
N TYR A 302 -4.13 -3.74 -26.74
CA TYR A 302 -4.05 -3.54 -25.30
C TYR A 302 -3.50 -4.81 -24.68
N TYR A 303 -2.39 -4.70 -23.96
CA TYR A 303 -1.77 -5.80 -23.24
C TYR A 303 -2.13 -5.68 -21.76
N GLU A 304 -2.81 -6.67 -21.28
CA GLU A 304 -3.18 -6.77 -19.87
C GLU A 304 -2.18 -7.63 -19.13
N CYS A 305 -1.60 -7.09 -18.09
CA CYS A 305 -0.76 -7.79 -17.14
C CYS A 305 -1.63 -8.34 -16.03
N GLY A 306 -1.64 -9.65 -15.85
CA GLY A 306 -2.37 -10.32 -14.77
C GLY A 306 -1.82 -9.96 -13.39
N CYS A 307 -2.53 -10.39 -12.34
CA CYS A 307 -2.13 -10.12 -10.97
C CYS A 307 -0.92 -10.97 -10.53
N ALA A 308 -0.20 -10.50 -9.52
CA ALA A 308 0.98 -11.18 -8.99
C ALA A 308 0.71 -12.61 -8.50
N HIS A 309 -0.53 -12.91 -8.08
CA HIS A 309 -0.96 -14.26 -7.69
C HIS A 309 -0.65 -15.33 -8.74
N ASP A 310 -0.80 -14.97 -10.01
CA ASP A 310 -0.59 -15.90 -11.12
C ASP A 310 0.88 -16.19 -11.40
N ARG A 311 1.79 -15.50 -10.71
CA ARG A 311 3.24 -15.60 -10.86
C ARG A 311 3.69 -15.42 -12.29
N LYS A 312 3.16 -14.36 -12.94
CA LYS A 312 3.50 -13.96 -14.29
C LYS A 312 3.73 -12.48 -14.36
N TYR A 313 4.62 -12.07 -15.23
CA TYR A 313 4.79 -10.69 -15.65
C TYR A 313 5.12 -10.62 -17.14
N LEU A 314 5.06 -9.43 -17.73
CA LEU A 314 5.35 -9.24 -19.14
C LEU A 314 6.74 -8.61 -19.32
N ILE A 315 7.46 -8.98 -20.37
CA ILE A 315 8.65 -8.27 -20.82
C ILE A 315 8.39 -7.76 -22.24
N PHE A 316 8.65 -6.50 -22.47
CA PHE A 316 8.59 -5.87 -23.78
C PHE A 316 9.98 -5.49 -24.26
N THR A 317 10.26 -5.76 -25.53
CA THR A 317 11.42 -5.26 -26.24
C THR A 317 10.94 -4.45 -27.44
N LEU A 318 11.26 -3.15 -27.41
CA LEU A 318 11.05 -2.26 -28.54
C LEU A 318 12.40 -2.13 -29.27
N ASP A 319 12.48 -2.58 -30.51
CA ASP A 319 13.73 -2.56 -31.26
C ASP A 319 13.98 -1.24 -32.01
N GLU A 320 15.12 -1.13 -32.66
CA GLU A 320 15.53 0.09 -33.36
C GLU A 320 14.72 0.36 -34.63
N GLU A 321 14.14 -0.67 -35.21
CA GLU A 321 13.39 -0.63 -36.47
C GLU A 321 11.89 -0.31 -36.24
N GLY A 322 11.48 -0.20 -34.97
CA GLY A 322 10.08 0.06 -34.59
C GLY A 322 9.28 -1.20 -34.30
N GLY A 323 9.91 -2.37 -34.31
CA GLY A 323 9.29 -3.63 -33.96
C GLY A 323 9.02 -3.73 -32.44
N VAL A 324 7.89 -4.41 -32.11
CA VAL A 324 7.49 -4.71 -30.73
C VAL A 324 7.50 -6.22 -30.54
N ARG A 325 8.24 -6.69 -29.55
CA ARG A 325 8.19 -8.07 -29.08
C ARG A 325 7.80 -8.09 -27.62
N TYR A 326 6.97 -9.02 -27.24
CA TYR A 326 6.64 -9.26 -25.84
C TYR A 326 6.70 -10.73 -25.51
N GLU A 327 6.95 -11.01 -24.24
CA GLU A 327 6.90 -12.35 -23.69
C GLU A 327 6.16 -12.35 -22.34
N VAL A 328 5.47 -13.46 -22.06
CA VAL A 328 4.87 -13.72 -20.75
C VAL A 328 5.86 -14.60 -19.99
N VAL A 329 6.36 -14.08 -18.88
CA VAL A 329 7.32 -14.78 -18.03
C VAL A 329 6.61 -15.35 -16.82
N ALA A 330 6.78 -16.64 -16.56
CA ALA A 330 6.39 -17.29 -15.31
C ALA A 330 7.61 -17.38 -14.37
N TYR A 331 7.41 -17.15 -13.05
CA TYR A 331 8.49 -17.10 -12.06
C TYR A 331 8.19 -17.88 -10.77
#